data_8818ea1b7c469207e6d14790abb1d261
#
_entry.id   8818ea1b7c469207e6d14790abb1d261
#
_cell.length_a   1.000
_cell.length_b   1.000
_cell.length_c   1.000
_cell.angle_alpha   90.00
_cell.angle_beta   90.00
_cell.angle_gamma   90.00
#
_symmetry.space_group_name_H-M   'P 1'
#
loop_
_entity.id
_entity.type
_entity.pdbx_description
1 polymer ?
#
loop_
_entity_poly.entity_id
_entity_poly.type
_entity_poly.pdbx_seq_one_letter_code
_entity_poly.pdbx_strand_id
1 'polypeptide(L)'
;MKKIITGAALCAVLALPGCGVYGNMTSNQNQNQTSVVLNEANFKFVGNVSGEVSQTYVLGFGGLRRSALRNNAVDKMMQEAREKNPGLMSGSKAVINVSVNENVKIITPLFVKRTVTAHGTIIEFTK
;
A
#
# COMPACT_ATOMS: atom_id res chain seq x y z
N MET A 1 -9.11 -51.24 -3.95
CA MET A 1 -10.01 -50.10 -4.22
C MET A 1 -9.71 -48.89 -3.35
N LYS A 2 -9.53 -49.00 -2.03
CA LYS A 2 -9.23 -47.83 -1.15
C LYS A 2 -7.97 -47.04 -1.53
N LYS A 3 -6.88 -47.72 -1.98
CA LYS A 3 -5.62 -47.06 -2.38
C LYS A 3 -5.72 -46.25 -3.69
N ILE A 4 -6.63 -46.62 -4.59
CA ILE A 4 -6.86 -45.91 -5.85
C ILE A 4 -7.62 -44.60 -5.61
N ILE A 5 -8.57 -44.62 -4.68
CA ILE A 5 -9.35 -43.43 -4.29
C ILE A 5 -8.47 -42.38 -3.64
N THR A 6 -7.52 -42.80 -2.80
CA THR A 6 -6.56 -41.87 -2.14
C THR A 6 -5.61 -41.23 -3.17
N GLY A 7 -5.15 -41.99 -4.18
CA GLY A 7 -4.33 -41.46 -5.26
C GLY A 7 -5.07 -40.45 -6.14
N ALA A 8 -6.32 -40.74 -6.49
CA ALA A 8 -7.16 -39.83 -7.29
C ALA A 8 -7.50 -38.52 -6.52
N ALA A 9 -7.76 -38.58 -5.23
CA ALA A 9 -7.99 -37.41 -4.41
C ALA A 9 -6.74 -36.51 -4.29
N LEU A 10 -5.56 -37.12 -4.17
CA LEU A 10 -4.29 -36.38 -4.11
C LEU A 10 -3.97 -35.69 -5.45
N CYS A 11 -4.24 -36.36 -6.58
CA CYS A 11 -4.08 -35.76 -7.91
C CYS A 11 -5.08 -34.62 -8.16
N ALA A 12 -6.32 -34.70 -7.67
CA ALA A 12 -7.32 -33.66 -7.79
C ALA A 12 -6.92 -32.38 -7.02
N VAL A 13 -6.29 -32.51 -5.85
CA VAL A 13 -5.78 -31.36 -5.07
C VAL A 13 -4.59 -30.67 -5.76
N LEU A 14 -3.78 -31.42 -6.51
CA LEU A 14 -2.65 -30.88 -7.27
C LEU A 14 -3.07 -30.25 -8.61
N ALA A 15 -4.26 -30.57 -9.13
CA ALA A 15 -4.79 -30.01 -10.37
C ALA A 15 -5.55 -28.68 -10.21
N LEU A 16 -5.78 -28.22 -8.98
CA LEU A 16 -6.44 -26.95 -8.65
C LEU A 16 -5.59 -25.66 -8.77
N PRO A 17 -4.29 -25.66 -9.09
CA PRO A 17 -3.56 -24.42 -9.35
C PRO A 17 -3.72 -23.89 -10.78
N GLY A 18 -4.82 -24.17 -11.42
CA GLY A 18 -5.02 -23.88 -12.85
C GLY A 18 -5.42 -22.46 -13.22
N CYS A 19 -5.38 -21.49 -12.34
CA CYS A 19 -5.53 -20.08 -12.71
C CYS A 19 -4.53 -19.22 -11.93
N GLY A 20 -3.26 -19.55 -12.05
CA GLY A 20 -2.19 -18.69 -11.60
C GLY A 20 -2.11 -17.46 -12.49
N VAL A 21 -2.68 -16.35 -12.07
CA VAL A 21 -2.38 -15.05 -12.66
C VAL A 21 -0.94 -14.72 -12.26
N TYR A 22 -0.01 -15.20 -13.04
CA TYR A 22 1.37 -14.73 -13.01
C TYR A 22 1.37 -13.31 -13.59
N GLY A 23 1.23 -12.34 -12.75
CA GLY A 23 1.26 -10.94 -13.16
C GLY A 23 1.50 -10.00 -12.00
N ASN A 24 2.17 -8.91 -12.26
CA ASN A 24 2.20 -7.78 -11.35
C ASN A 24 0.80 -7.14 -11.36
N MET A 25 -0.05 -7.51 -10.41
CA MET A 25 -1.30 -6.80 -10.21
C MET A 25 -1.01 -5.49 -9.46
N THR A 26 -0.93 -4.41 -10.20
CA THR A 26 -0.93 -3.07 -9.62
C THR A 26 -2.39 -2.64 -9.45
N SER A 27 -2.91 -2.79 -8.26
CA SER A 27 -4.22 -2.28 -7.91
C SER A 27 -4.07 -0.85 -7.38
N ASN A 28 -4.35 0.10 -8.25
CA ASN A 28 -4.39 1.51 -7.89
C ASN A 28 -5.74 1.81 -7.21
N GLN A 29 -5.86 1.48 -5.94
CA GLN A 29 -7.03 1.85 -5.14
C GLN A 29 -6.78 3.21 -4.50
N ASN A 30 -7.15 4.24 -5.21
CA ASN A 30 -7.17 5.62 -4.77
C ASN A 30 -8.32 5.81 -3.74
N GLN A 31 -8.15 5.32 -2.52
CA GLN A 31 -9.25 5.28 -1.52
C GLN A 31 -9.30 6.48 -0.57
N ASN A 32 -8.31 7.35 -0.59
CA ASN A 32 -8.34 8.58 0.22
C ASN A 32 -7.66 9.71 -0.57
N GLN A 33 -8.34 10.23 -1.55
CA GLN A 33 -7.96 11.47 -2.19
C GLN A 33 -8.59 12.61 -1.38
N THR A 34 -7.81 13.22 -0.50
CA THR A 34 -8.21 14.48 0.12
C THR A 34 -8.03 15.56 -0.94
N SER A 35 -9.11 15.88 -1.64
CA SER A 35 -9.15 17.02 -2.55
C SER A 35 -9.37 18.27 -1.73
N VAL A 36 -8.34 19.09 -1.58
CA VAL A 36 -8.46 20.41 -0.97
C VAL A 36 -8.64 21.40 -2.11
N VAL A 37 -9.82 22.02 -2.16
CA VAL A 37 -10.09 23.14 -3.06
C VAL A 37 -9.60 24.42 -2.37
N LEU A 38 -8.50 24.96 -2.85
CA LEU A 38 -7.95 26.23 -2.36
C LEU A 38 -8.54 27.35 -3.22
N ASN A 39 -9.39 28.20 -2.64
CA ASN A 39 -10.06 29.30 -3.33
C ASN A 39 -9.12 30.48 -3.65
N GLU A 40 -7.98 30.58 -2.97
CA GLU A 40 -7.00 31.64 -3.14
C GLU A 40 -5.59 31.06 -3.24
N ALA A 41 -4.70 31.68 -4.01
CA ALA A 41 -3.32 31.24 -4.22
C ALA A 41 -2.37 31.66 -3.07
N ASN A 42 -2.82 31.59 -1.83
CA ASN A 42 -2.05 31.93 -0.63
C ASN A 42 -1.35 30.71 -0.02
N PHE A 43 -0.83 29.85 -0.88
CA PHE A 43 -0.01 28.72 -0.47
C PHE A 43 1.21 28.55 -1.37
N LYS A 44 2.27 28.00 -0.79
CA LYS A 44 3.50 27.66 -1.47
C LYS A 44 3.70 26.14 -1.45
N PHE A 45 4.07 25.56 -2.58
CA PHE A 45 4.52 24.18 -2.65
C PHE A 45 5.86 24.04 -1.94
N VAL A 46 5.96 23.09 -1.02
CA VAL A 46 7.19 22.81 -0.25
C VAL A 46 7.90 21.56 -0.78
N GLY A 47 7.16 20.48 -1.03
CA GLY A 47 7.74 19.25 -1.54
C GLY A 47 6.78 18.07 -1.49
N ASN A 48 7.26 16.93 -1.98
CA ASN A 48 6.55 15.66 -1.91
C ASN A 48 7.16 14.79 -0.82
N VAL A 49 6.31 13.96 -0.22
CA VAL A 49 6.70 12.94 0.76
C VAL A 49 6.08 11.61 0.40
N SER A 50 6.76 10.54 0.79
CA SER A 50 6.30 9.18 0.54
C SER A 50 6.65 8.25 1.71
N GLY A 51 5.81 7.26 1.94
CA GLY A 51 6.07 6.21 2.91
C GLY A 51 5.81 4.85 2.29
N GLU A 52 6.78 3.94 2.35
CA GLU A 52 6.64 2.61 1.80
C GLU A 52 6.73 1.56 2.90
N VAL A 53 5.81 0.60 2.86
CA VAL A 53 5.82 -0.58 3.73
C VAL A 53 5.59 -1.81 2.87
N SER A 54 6.38 -2.85 3.09
CA SER A 54 6.21 -4.12 2.41
C SER A 54 6.08 -5.27 3.39
N GLN A 55 5.27 -6.25 3.03
CA GLN A 55 5.03 -7.45 3.81
C GLN A 55 5.01 -8.66 2.89
N THR A 56 5.64 -9.75 3.34
CA THR A 56 5.58 -11.04 2.65
C THR A 56 4.62 -11.97 3.38
N TYR A 57 3.75 -12.63 2.63
CA TYR A 57 2.79 -13.62 3.11
C TYR A 57 3.22 -15.00 2.61
N VAL A 58 3.11 -16.00 3.47
CA VAL A 58 3.42 -17.40 3.15
C VAL A 58 2.11 -18.17 3.09
N LEU A 59 1.80 -18.83 1.98
CA LEU A 59 0.54 -19.55 1.75
C LEU A 59 -0.72 -18.71 2.01
N GLY A 60 -0.64 -17.39 1.86
CA GLY A 60 -1.74 -16.47 2.21
C GLY A 60 -1.91 -16.20 3.70
N PHE A 61 -1.10 -16.84 4.55
CA PHE A 61 -1.13 -16.67 6.00
C PHE A 61 0.03 -15.80 6.50
N GLY A 62 -0.18 -15.20 7.66
CA GLY A 62 0.83 -14.37 8.33
C GLY A 62 0.83 -12.93 7.85
N GLY A 63 1.52 -12.08 8.61
CA GLY A 63 1.66 -10.67 8.32
C GLY A 63 0.50 -9.79 8.79
N LEU A 64 0.65 -8.50 8.52
CA LEU A 64 -0.34 -7.49 8.89
C LEU A 64 -1.57 -7.58 7.98
N ARG A 65 -2.73 -7.26 8.56
CA ARG A 65 -3.96 -7.07 7.77
C ARG A 65 -3.73 -5.94 6.76
N ARG A 66 -4.42 -6.00 5.64
CA ARG A 66 -4.32 -5.01 4.55
C ARG A 66 -4.53 -3.57 5.03
N SER A 67 -5.50 -3.35 5.92
CA SER A 67 -5.75 -2.04 6.52
C SER A 67 -4.59 -1.55 7.36
N ALA A 68 -4.00 -2.42 8.19
CA ALA A 68 -2.85 -2.07 9.00
C ALA A 68 -1.61 -1.73 8.14
N LEU A 69 -1.41 -2.46 7.04
CA LEU A 69 -0.31 -2.18 6.13
C LEU A 69 -0.44 -0.80 5.46
N ARG A 70 -1.67 -0.42 5.10
CA ARG A 70 -1.97 0.92 4.56
C ARG A 70 -1.75 2.02 5.60
N ASN A 71 -2.26 1.83 6.82
CA ASN A 71 -2.08 2.79 7.89
C ASN A 71 -0.59 2.99 8.19
N ASN A 72 0.18 1.91 8.28
CA ASN A 72 1.63 2.00 8.50
C ASN A 72 2.36 2.74 7.36
N ALA A 73 1.93 2.61 6.11
CA ALA A 73 2.50 3.37 5.00
C ALA A 73 2.19 4.87 5.11
N VAL A 74 0.96 5.22 5.50
CA VAL A 74 0.57 6.62 5.74
C VAL A 74 1.31 7.18 6.95
N ASP A 75 1.43 6.44 8.05
CA ASP A 75 2.16 6.87 9.24
C ASP A 75 3.63 7.13 8.92
N LYS A 76 4.25 6.27 8.13
CA LYS A 76 5.63 6.43 7.67
C LYS A 76 5.80 7.68 6.80
N MET A 77 4.87 7.92 5.88
CA MET A 77 4.83 9.14 5.08
C MET A 77 4.69 10.39 5.96
N MET A 78 3.81 10.36 6.97
CA MET A 78 3.62 11.47 7.91
C MET A 78 4.84 11.68 8.81
N GLN A 79 5.53 10.61 9.20
CA GLN A 79 6.79 10.72 9.92
C GLN A 79 7.86 11.40 9.06
N GLU A 80 8.05 10.96 7.82
CA GLU A 80 8.97 11.60 6.87
C GLU A 80 8.62 13.08 6.65
N ALA A 81 7.32 13.39 6.55
CA ALA A 81 6.86 14.77 6.41
C ALA A 81 7.27 15.65 7.61
N ARG A 82 7.14 15.13 8.84
CA ARG A 82 7.53 15.82 10.06
C ARG A 82 9.04 16.00 10.20
N GLU A 83 9.81 14.97 9.87
CA GLU A 83 11.27 15.00 9.93
C GLU A 83 11.87 16.01 8.96
N LYS A 84 11.37 16.04 7.71
CA LYS A 84 11.83 17.00 6.69
C LYS A 84 11.27 18.42 6.88
N ASN A 85 10.16 18.55 7.56
CA ASN A 85 9.46 19.83 7.73
C ASN A 85 8.97 20.04 9.17
N PRO A 86 9.85 20.47 10.09
CA PRO A 86 9.48 20.68 11.49
C PRO A 86 8.29 21.64 11.67
N GLY A 87 8.10 22.58 10.75
CA GLY A 87 6.96 23.51 10.74
C GLY A 87 5.60 22.89 10.44
N LEU A 88 5.52 21.60 10.10
CA LEU A 88 4.26 20.90 9.88
C LEU A 88 3.40 20.86 11.17
N MET A 89 4.05 20.86 12.34
CA MET A 89 3.37 20.86 13.64
C MET A 89 2.93 22.27 14.10
N SER A 90 3.41 23.33 13.46
CA SER A 90 3.08 24.73 13.81
C SER A 90 1.80 25.26 13.16
N GLY A 91 1.11 24.45 12.36
CA GLY A 91 -0.16 24.81 11.71
C GLY A 91 -0.03 25.68 10.45
N SER A 92 1.20 26.08 10.05
CA SER A 92 1.42 26.82 8.80
C SER A 92 1.57 25.93 7.57
N LYS A 93 1.73 24.63 7.77
CA LYS A 93 1.93 23.64 6.69
C LYS A 93 0.89 22.53 6.77
N ALA A 94 0.53 21.99 5.64
CA ALA A 94 -0.40 20.86 5.54
C ALA A 94 0.08 19.84 4.51
N VAL A 95 -0.29 18.58 4.71
CA VAL A 95 -0.13 17.52 3.71
C VAL A 95 -1.44 17.37 2.97
N ILE A 96 -1.40 17.51 1.66
CA ILE A 96 -2.56 17.39 0.78
C ILE A 96 -2.30 16.31 -0.28
N ASN A 97 -3.33 15.96 -1.05
CA ASN A 97 -3.27 14.98 -2.15
C ASN A 97 -2.68 13.63 -1.70
N VAL A 98 -3.10 13.15 -0.52
CA VAL A 98 -2.66 11.85 -0.03
C VAL A 98 -3.24 10.76 -0.91
N SER A 99 -2.36 9.97 -1.54
CA SER A 99 -2.71 8.81 -2.34
C SER A 99 -1.99 7.56 -1.81
N VAL A 100 -2.66 6.43 -1.87
CA VAL A 100 -2.10 5.15 -1.41
C VAL A 100 -2.15 4.16 -2.56
N ASN A 101 -0.99 3.70 -2.99
CA ASN A 101 -0.80 2.71 -4.03
C ASN A 101 -0.45 1.35 -3.41
N GLU A 102 -1.05 0.30 -3.92
CA GLU A 102 -0.77 -1.07 -3.48
C GLU A 102 -0.27 -1.90 -4.65
N ASN A 103 0.88 -2.51 -4.47
CA ASN A 103 1.49 -3.43 -5.43
C ASN A 103 1.56 -4.83 -4.81
N VAL A 104 1.09 -5.83 -5.55
CA VAL A 104 1.13 -7.24 -5.13
C VAL A 104 2.01 -8.00 -6.10
N LYS A 105 3.10 -8.56 -5.62
CA LYS A 105 4.01 -9.41 -6.40
C LYS A 105 3.93 -10.84 -5.89
N ILE A 106 3.56 -11.75 -6.77
CA ILE A 106 3.58 -13.19 -6.52
C ILE A 106 4.98 -13.69 -6.89
N ILE A 107 5.77 -14.12 -5.90
CA ILE A 107 7.14 -14.62 -6.11
C ILE A 107 7.10 -16.09 -6.46
N THR A 108 6.30 -16.86 -5.74
CA THR A 108 5.98 -18.26 -5.99
C THR A 108 4.54 -18.51 -5.55
N PRO A 109 3.92 -19.65 -5.88
CA PRO A 109 2.57 -19.94 -5.37
C PRO A 109 2.49 -19.97 -3.83
N LEU A 110 3.65 -20.04 -3.17
CA LEU A 110 3.76 -20.06 -1.70
C LEU A 110 4.04 -18.68 -1.10
N PHE A 111 4.63 -17.74 -1.85
CA PHE A 111 5.09 -16.45 -1.35
C PHE A 111 4.47 -15.30 -2.14
N VAL A 112 3.77 -14.42 -1.43
CA VAL A 112 3.17 -13.21 -1.99
C VAL A 112 3.75 -12.01 -1.23
N LYS A 113 4.43 -11.11 -1.95
CA LYS A 113 4.91 -9.85 -1.40
C LYS A 113 3.91 -8.74 -1.74
N ARG A 114 3.44 -8.04 -0.73
CA ARG A 114 2.59 -6.87 -0.87
C ARG A 114 3.36 -5.63 -0.43
N THR A 115 3.42 -4.64 -1.29
CA THR A 115 4.05 -3.34 -1.01
C THR A 115 2.99 -2.26 -1.09
N VAL A 116 2.90 -1.44 -0.07
CA VAL A 116 2.00 -0.30 -0.02
C VAL A 116 2.84 0.96 0.08
N THR A 117 2.60 1.90 -0.83
CA THR A 117 3.28 3.19 -0.87
C THR A 117 2.24 4.31 -0.73
N ALA A 118 2.42 5.14 0.28
CA ALA A 118 1.64 6.36 0.46
C ALA A 118 2.44 7.55 -0.08
N HIS A 119 1.79 8.45 -0.79
CA HIS A 119 2.36 9.70 -1.30
C HIS A 119 1.53 10.87 -0.82
N GLY A 120 2.18 12.00 -0.58
CA GLY A 120 1.52 13.24 -0.21
C GLY A 120 2.32 14.46 -0.66
N THR A 121 1.66 15.59 -0.75
CA THR A 121 2.24 16.88 -1.11
C THR A 121 2.17 17.83 0.08
N ILE A 122 3.29 18.44 0.43
CA ILE A 122 3.35 19.44 1.50
C ILE A 122 3.19 20.83 0.90
N ILE A 123 2.25 21.57 1.46
CA ILE A 123 2.04 22.99 1.18
C ILE A 123 2.25 23.82 2.44
N GLU A 124 2.67 25.05 2.27
CA GLU A 124 2.79 26.08 3.31
C GLU A 124 1.84 27.23 3.00
N PHE A 125 1.01 27.59 3.97
CA PHE A 125 0.13 28.73 3.83
C PHE A 125 0.93 30.02 4.03
N THR A 126 0.83 30.93 3.06
CA THR A 126 1.40 32.28 3.12
C THR A 126 0.30 33.25 3.51
N LYS A 127 0.62 34.17 4.42
CA LYS A 127 -0.30 35.29 4.78
C LYS A 127 -0.36 36.31 3.67
#